data_b5cfccf7eeea42e7ae77238ba042d197
#
_entry.id   b5cfccf7eeea42e7ae77238ba042d197
#
_cell.length_a   1.000
_cell.length_b   1.000
_cell.length_c   1.000
_cell.angle_alpha   90.00
_cell.angle_beta   90.00
_cell.angle_gamma   90.00
#
_symmetry.space_group_name_H-M   'P 1'
#
loop_
_entity.id
_entity.type
_entity.pdbx_description
1 polymer ?
#
loop_
_entity_poly.entity_id
_entity_poly.type
_entity_poly.pdbx_seq_one_letter_code
_entity_poly.pdbx_strand_id
1 'polypeptide(L)'
;MPNLRILLKDEPNKRVLLLGNEAIARAILETGIGIVTTYPGTPASEIGDSISEIAKDANLYMEYSTNEMVAVEVAAGAANVGVRALTAMKHVGLNVAADAVMTLAYVGVKGGYVIVTADDPECYSSQNEQDNRYYALLSNLPCLEPSSPQEAKDMTLAAIEISEELELPVLLRTTTRVNHTRGPVTFGKLSKPNLKGKLVRDVKRMVMVPAHARLMHVELLKKVEKAKGISENSPYNTVTRKGKNQIGIISSSAAYNYAVEAADLLGLGASILKLGMTNPLPEKMIGQFLRANKKIIIVEELEPYLETQIKAIAKDHAPTVEIYGKTTRQYFPRKGELSTRLVAEALADITGKKIPIDFKKTDEAYAEIAKDLPARPPILCAGCPHRASFFVIKRVGGEKANYPTDIGCYALGIAPPLNVGDLLVCMGSGISTAQGMSRATGEPTIAIIGDSTFFHAAIPGLVNAVYNNATVTLAVLDNSTTAMTGHQPHPGTGITGMGSPAEKVSIEKVAEGCGVKFVKVVDPYKVEEAQAVLKEALQHTGPSVVIFRSPCTLVDLREKRHKGMKIVPYRVSDKCTNCMACVKLLGCPALILEDGKVQVDETLCVACGLCASVCPYNALESGGGQQ
;
A
#
# COMPACT_ATOMS: atom_id res chain seq x y z
N MET A 1 -11.04 8.53 -15.25
CA MET A 1 -9.76 7.79 -15.37
C MET A 1 -9.28 7.90 -16.80
N PRO A 2 -7.97 7.88 -17.10
CA PRO A 2 -7.51 7.73 -18.47
C PRO A 2 -8.11 6.45 -19.04
N ASN A 3 -8.31 6.41 -20.36
CA ASN A 3 -8.90 5.23 -21.03
C ASN A 3 -7.91 4.05 -20.96
N LEU A 4 -8.02 3.21 -19.92
CA LEU A 4 -7.14 2.04 -19.70
C LEU A 4 -7.22 1.00 -20.83
N ARG A 5 -8.25 1.08 -21.71
CA ARG A 5 -8.31 0.26 -22.93
C ARG A 5 -7.16 0.53 -23.89
N ILE A 6 -6.40 1.63 -23.73
CA ILE A 6 -5.14 1.84 -24.47
C ILE A 6 -4.16 0.70 -24.24
N LEU A 7 -4.16 0.08 -23.03
CA LEU A 7 -3.28 -1.03 -22.68
C LEU A 7 -3.55 -2.30 -23.50
N LEU A 8 -4.77 -2.46 -24.05
CA LEU A 8 -5.17 -3.61 -24.89
C LEU A 8 -4.74 -3.50 -26.36
N LYS A 9 -4.17 -2.36 -26.77
CA LYS A 9 -3.77 -2.18 -28.17
C LYS A 9 -2.50 -2.96 -28.48
N ASP A 10 -2.57 -3.85 -29.48
CA ASP A 10 -1.39 -4.55 -30.01
C ASP A 10 -0.72 -3.69 -31.09
N GLU A 11 -0.09 -2.62 -30.64
CA GLU A 11 0.63 -1.64 -31.48
C GLU A 11 2.10 -1.56 -31.01
N PRO A 12 2.97 -2.55 -31.36
CA PRO A 12 4.37 -2.54 -31.00
C PRO A 12 5.08 -1.25 -31.45
N ASN A 13 6.04 -0.77 -30.64
CA ASN A 13 6.78 0.49 -30.82
C ASN A 13 5.96 1.77 -30.61
N LYS A 14 4.66 1.68 -30.28
CA LYS A 14 3.89 2.84 -29.89
C LYS A 14 4.35 3.37 -28.54
N ARG A 15 4.59 4.68 -28.46
CA ARG A 15 4.92 5.37 -27.20
C ARG A 15 3.64 5.96 -26.60
N VAL A 16 3.41 5.65 -25.33
CA VAL A 16 2.24 6.10 -24.56
C VAL A 16 2.71 6.64 -23.21
N LEU A 17 2.08 7.70 -22.72
CA LEU A 17 2.36 8.25 -21.40
C LEU A 17 1.59 7.44 -20.35
N LEU A 18 2.30 6.65 -19.54
CA LEU A 18 1.73 5.79 -18.51
C LEU A 18 2.32 6.09 -17.13
N LEU A 19 1.55 5.78 -16.07
CA LEU A 19 2.08 5.62 -14.71
C LEU A 19 2.97 4.38 -14.64
N GLY A 20 3.88 4.31 -13.66
CA GLY A 20 4.65 3.09 -13.40
C GLY A 20 3.76 1.88 -13.16
N ASN A 21 2.67 2.04 -12.39
CA ASN A 21 1.67 0.99 -12.18
C ASN A 21 0.97 0.55 -13.47
N GLU A 22 0.57 1.50 -14.33
CA GLU A 22 -0.02 1.21 -15.64
C GLU A 22 0.99 0.52 -16.58
N ALA A 23 2.28 0.84 -16.47
CA ALA A 23 3.35 0.22 -17.22
C ALA A 23 3.57 -1.25 -16.82
N ILE A 24 3.50 -1.57 -15.52
CA ILE A 24 3.49 -2.97 -15.03
C ILE A 24 2.24 -3.70 -15.54
N ALA A 25 1.07 -3.07 -15.50
CA ALA A 25 -0.17 -3.64 -16.06
C ALA A 25 -0.02 -3.94 -17.57
N ARG A 26 0.64 -3.06 -18.33
CA ARG A 26 0.96 -3.33 -19.73
C ARG A 26 1.92 -4.52 -19.90
N ALA A 27 2.93 -4.65 -19.05
CA ALA A 27 3.85 -5.79 -19.08
C ALA A 27 3.14 -7.13 -18.82
N ILE A 28 2.15 -7.16 -17.93
CA ILE A 28 1.30 -8.35 -17.70
C ILE A 28 0.69 -8.86 -19.01
N LEU A 29 0.22 -7.95 -19.87
CA LEU A 29 -0.37 -8.29 -21.15
C LEU A 29 0.69 -8.70 -22.19
N GLU A 30 1.88 -8.12 -22.15
CA GLU A 30 2.98 -8.46 -23.05
C GLU A 30 3.65 -9.79 -22.69
N THR A 31 3.64 -10.20 -21.42
CA THR A 31 4.21 -11.48 -20.96
C THR A 31 3.25 -12.65 -21.09
N GLY A 32 1.95 -12.41 -21.29
CA GLY A 32 0.94 -13.47 -21.31
C GLY A 32 0.70 -14.10 -19.93
N ILE A 33 0.86 -13.31 -18.86
CA ILE A 33 0.46 -13.71 -17.50
C ILE A 33 -1.02 -14.08 -17.51
N GLY A 34 -1.33 -15.27 -16.98
CA GLY A 34 -2.69 -15.78 -16.93
C GLY A 34 -3.42 -15.40 -15.64
N ILE A 35 -2.71 -15.27 -14.54
CA ILE A 35 -3.30 -15.03 -13.22
C ILE A 35 -2.64 -13.84 -12.56
N VAL A 36 -3.48 -12.87 -12.13
CA VAL A 36 -3.08 -11.70 -11.34
C VAL A 36 -3.85 -11.70 -10.03
N THR A 37 -3.14 -11.62 -8.92
CA THR A 37 -3.72 -11.54 -7.59
C THR A 37 -3.21 -10.29 -6.87
N THR A 38 -4.03 -9.67 -6.04
CA THR A 38 -3.62 -8.49 -5.29
C THR A 38 -4.46 -8.30 -4.03
N TYR A 39 -3.89 -7.64 -3.02
CA TYR A 39 -4.66 -6.94 -2.01
C TYR A 39 -4.40 -5.43 -2.16
N PRO A 40 -5.45 -4.57 -2.14
CA PRO A 40 -5.28 -3.16 -2.42
C PRO A 40 -4.43 -2.45 -1.38
N GLY A 41 -3.39 -1.73 -1.83
CA GLY A 41 -2.49 -0.98 -0.96
C GLY A 41 -1.66 0.02 -1.76
N THR A 42 -1.85 1.34 -1.49
CA THR A 42 -1.07 2.40 -2.13
C THR A 42 0.39 2.33 -1.65
N PRO A 43 1.40 2.34 -2.57
CA PRO A 43 1.34 2.84 -3.94
C PRO A 43 1.16 1.77 -5.05
N ALA A 44 0.77 0.52 -4.77
CA ALA A 44 0.62 -0.54 -5.77
C ALA A 44 -0.82 -0.74 -6.30
N SER A 45 -1.83 -0.06 -5.73
CA SER A 45 -3.25 -0.32 -6.00
C SER A 45 -3.60 -0.27 -7.48
N GLU A 46 -3.07 0.70 -8.23
CA GLU A 46 -3.44 0.94 -9.63
C GLU A 46 -2.97 -0.19 -10.57
N ILE A 47 -2.05 -1.09 -10.13
CA ILE A 47 -1.71 -2.31 -10.90
C ILE A 47 -2.96 -3.20 -10.97
N GLY A 48 -3.53 -3.51 -9.80
CA GLY A 48 -4.73 -4.32 -9.69
C GLY A 48 -5.94 -3.64 -10.34
N ASP A 49 -6.13 -2.34 -10.09
CA ASP A 49 -7.25 -1.57 -10.63
C ASP A 49 -7.22 -1.53 -12.16
N SER A 50 -6.03 -1.32 -12.75
CA SER A 50 -5.85 -1.32 -14.21
C SER A 50 -6.21 -2.67 -14.83
N ILE A 51 -5.75 -3.76 -14.21
CA ILE A 51 -6.04 -5.11 -14.70
C ILE A 51 -7.51 -5.48 -14.45
N SER A 52 -8.09 -5.12 -13.31
CA SER A 52 -9.50 -5.36 -12.98
C SER A 52 -10.43 -4.82 -14.07
N GLU A 53 -10.15 -3.62 -14.61
CA GLU A 53 -10.95 -2.98 -15.64
C GLU A 53 -10.89 -3.73 -17.00
N ILE A 54 -9.74 -4.33 -17.32
CA ILE A 54 -9.48 -4.90 -18.65
C ILE A 54 -9.34 -6.43 -18.68
N ALA A 55 -9.37 -7.10 -17.53
CA ALA A 55 -9.07 -8.54 -17.42
C ALA A 55 -9.94 -9.42 -18.32
N LYS A 56 -11.24 -9.12 -18.41
CA LYS A 56 -12.18 -9.86 -19.28
C LYS A 56 -11.80 -9.72 -20.75
N ASP A 57 -11.51 -8.49 -21.19
CA ASP A 57 -11.13 -8.20 -22.58
C ASP A 57 -9.76 -8.82 -22.91
N ALA A 58 -8.86 -8.90 -21.93
CA ALA A 58 -7.55 -9.52 -22.05
C ALA A 58 -7.58 -11.05 -21.90
N ASN A 59 -8.72 -11.63 -21.53
CA ASN A 59 -8.88 -13.06 -21.28
C ASN A 59 -7.88 -13.63 -20.26
N LEU A 60 -7.63 -12.89 -19.18
CA LEU A 60 -6.85 -13.31 -18.02
C LEU A 60 -7.71 -13.35 -16.76
N TYR A 61 -7.27 -14.07 -15.73
CA TYR A 61 -7.91 -14.08 -14.43
C TYR A 61 -7.29 -13.04 -13.51
N MET A 62 -8.15 -12.27 -12.81
CA MET A 62 -7.75 -11.30 -11.81
C MET A 62 -8.64 -11.40 -10.59
N GLU A 63 -8.04 -11.35 -9.39
CA GLU A 63 -8.76 -11.25 -8.13
C GLU A 63 -8.17 -10.24 -7.14
N TYR A 64 -9.06 -9.61 -6.38
CA TYR A 64 -8.70 -9.02 -5.10
C TYR A 64 -8.84 -10.11 -4.05
N SER A 65 -7.71 -10.64 -3.58
CA SER A 65 -7.67 -11.67 -2.55
C SER A 65 -8.05 -11.10 -1.19
N THR A 66 -8.39 -11.95 -0.23
CA THR A 66 -8.80 -11.49 1.12
C THR A 66 -7.66 -10.81 1.88
N ASN A 67 -6.43 -11.27 1.65
CA ASN A 67 -5.19 -10.64 2.13
C ASN A 67 -4.02 -11.04 1.22
N GLU A 68 -2.84 -10.52 1.51
CA GLU A 68 -1.64 -10.70 0.69
C GLU A 68 -1.06 -12.12 0.77
N MET A 69 -1.21 -12.81 1.91
CA MET A 69 -0.82 -14.21 2.04
C MET A 69 -1.63 -15.08 1.06
N VAL A 70 -2.96 -14.94 1.07
CA VAL A 70 -3.84 -15.65 0.13
C VAL A 70 -3.52 -15.27 -1.32
N ALA A 71 -3.21 -14.00 -1.59
CA ALA A 71 -2.83 -13.56 -2.94
C ALA A 71 -1.57 -14.28 -3.44
N VAL A 72 -0.54 -14.39 -2.59
CA VAL A 72 0.69 -15.13 -2.93
C VAL A 72 0.40 -16.62 -3.12
N GLU A 73 -0.39 -17.23 -2.26
CA GLU A 73 -0.69 -18.66 -2.29
C GLU A 73 -1.48 -19.05 -3.55
N VAL A 74 -2.49 -18.26 -3.94
CA VAL A 74 -3.28 -18.49 -5.16
C VAL A 74 -2.39 -18.40 -6.41
N ALA A 75 -1.57 -17.35 -6.51
CA ALA A 75 -0.63 -17.18 -7.61
C ALA A 75 0.44 -18.27 -7.65
N ALA A 76 0.99 -18.66 -6.47
CA ALA A 76 1.95 -19.74 -6.35
C ALA A 76 1.38 -21.10 -6.78
N GLY A 77 0.11 -21.37 -6.43
CA GLY A 77 -0.61 -22.57 -6.89
C GLY A 77 -0.65 -22.64 -8.41
N ALA A 78 -1.00 -21.53 -9.07
CA ALA A 78 -1.01 -21.43 -10.53
C ALA A 78 0.39 -21.57 -11.14
N ALA A 79 1.38 -20.89 -10.57
CA ALA A 79 2.76 -20.96 -11.04
C ALA A 79 3.36 -22.38 -10.92
N ASN A 80 3.00 -23.13 -9.87
CA ASN A 80 3.46 -24.50 -9.70
C ASN A 80 2.88 -25.50 -10.72
N VAL A 81 1.77 -25.17 -11.38
CA VAL A 81 1.22 -25.95 -12.49
C VAL A 81 1.61 -25.40 -13.87
N GLY A 82 2.50 -24.43 -13.94
CA GLY A 82 3.05 -23.91 -15.19
C GLY A 82 2.31 -22.71 -15.80
N VAL A 83 1.45 -22.04 -15.04
CA VAL A 83 0.79 -20.79 -15.45
C VAL A 83 1.60 -19.60 -14.98
N ARG A 84 1.88 -18.62 -15.86
CA ARG A 84 2.52 -17.38 -15.48
C ARG A 84 1.61 -16.57 -14.56
N ALA A 85 2.14 -16.07 -13.45
CA ALA A 85 1.40 -15.35 -12.43
C ALA A 85 2.11 -14.07 -11.96
N LEU A 86 1.32 -13.11 -11.45
CA LEU A 86 1.85 -11.93 -10.78
C LEU A 86 0.97 -11.62 -9.57
N THR A 87 1.64 -11.31 -8.46
CA THR A 87 0.98 -10.75 -7.26
C THR A 87 1.49 -9.33 -7.03
N ALA A 88 0.60 -8.37 -6.77
CA ALA A 88 0.97 -7.00 -6.45
C ALA A 88 0.50 -6.62 -5.05
N MET A 89 1.37 -5.95 -4.28
CA MET A 89 1.06 -5.50 -2.93
C MET A 89 1.94 -4.33 -2.50
N LYS A 90 1.50 -3.64 -1.46
CA LYS A 90 2.29 -2.66 -0.72
C LYS A 90 3.36 -3.37 0.12
N HIS A 91 4.40 -2.62 0.55
CA HIS A 91 5.50 -3.18 1.35
C HIS A 91 5.04 -3.91 2.62
N VAL A 92 4.08 -3.36 3.35
CA VAL A 92 3.54 -4.02 4.57
C VAL A 92 2.74 -5.29 4.26
N GLY A 93 2.21 -5.42 3.04
CA GLY A 93 1.57 -6.66 2.58
C GLY A 93 2.55 -7.81 2.45
N LEU A 94 3.82 -7.53 2.13
CA LEU A 94 4.85 -8.56 2.11
C LEU A 94 5.12 -9.13 3.52
N ASN A 95 4.89 -8.35 4.58
CA ASN A 95 4.95 -8.87 5.95
C ASN A 95 3.84 -9.90 6.20
N VAL A 96 2.64 -9.65 5.68
CA VAL A 96 1.50 -10.60 5.81
C VAL A 96 1.76 -11.88 5.02
N ALA A 97 2.40 -11.77 3.85
CA ALA A 97 2.73 -12.89 2.98
C ALA A 97 4.09 -13.56 3.28
N ALA A 98 4.82 -13.08 4.30
CA ALA A 98 6.22 -13.45 4.52
C ALA A 98 6.44 -14.96 4.65
N ASP A 99 5.64 -15.67 5.44
CA ASP A 99 5.78 -17.13 5.63
C ASP A 99 5.62 -17.89 4.31
N ALA A 100 4.60 -17.53 3.53
CA ALA A 100 4.37 -18.12 2.20
C ALA A 100 5.56 -17.85 1.26
N VAL A 101 6.06 -16.62 1.20
CA VAL A 101 7.18 -16.23 0.32
C VAL A 101 8.48 -16.95 0.72
N MET A 102 8.80 -17.03 2.03
CA MET A 102 10.01 -17.71 2.51
C MET A 102 10.01 -19.20 2.16
N THR A 103 8.87 -19.87 2.34
CA THR A 103 8.74 -21.29 2.01
C THR A 103 8.69 -21.51 0.50
N LEU A 104 8.07 -20.61 -0.26
CA LEU A 104 8.00 -20.69 -1.72
C LEU A 104 9.37 -20.58 -2.39
N ALA A 105 10.33 -19.90 -1.79
CA ALA A 105 11.72 -19.89 -2.25
C ALA A 105 12.35 -21.30 -2.28
N TYR A 106 11.98 -22.17 -1.38
CA TYR A 106 12.40 -23.57 -1.37
C TYR A 106 11.62 -24.43 -2.37
N VAL A 107 10.29 -24.26 -2.41
CA VAL A 107 9.40 -24.98 -3.34
C VAL A 107 9.73 -24.64 -4.78
N GLY A 108 9.97 -23.36 -5.05
CA GLY A 108 10.12 -22.82 -6.40
C GLY A 108 8.82 -22.80 -7.19
N VAL A 109 8.91 -22.50 -8.47
CA VAL A 109 7.78 -22.40 -9.43
C VAL A 109 8.11 -23.10 -10.74
N LYS A 110 7.10 -23.33 -11.60
CA LYS A 110 7.28 -23.86 -12.96
C LYS A 110 6.88 -22.85 -14.05
N GLY A 111 5.81 -22.12 -13.84
CA GLY A 111 5.47 -20.92 -14.62
C GLY A 111 6.13 -19.70 -13.97
N GLY A 112 6.49 -18.70 -14.76
CA GLY A 112 7.08 -17.46 -14.25
C GLY A 112 6.18 -16.79 -13.21
N TYR A 113 6.75 -16.41 -12.06
CA TYR A 113 6.02 -15.75 -11.00
C TYR A 113 6.76 -14.50 -10.51
N VAL A 114 6.07 -13.36 -10.60
CA VAL A 114 6.57 -12.06 -10.13
C VAL A 114 5.77 -11.59 -8.93
N ILE A 115 6.44 -11.20 -7.87
CA ILE A 115 5.86 -10.54 -6.71
C ILE A 115 6.27 -9.07 -6.74
N VAL A 116 5.33 -8.20 -7.07
CA VAL A 116 5.53 -6.74 -7.02
C VAL A 116 5.30 -6.27 -5.60
N THR A 117 6.32 -5.65 -5.01
CA THR A 117 6.24 -5.02 -3.70
C THR A 117 6.58 -3.54 -3.80
N ALA A 118 5.68 -2.68 -3.36
CA ALA A 118 5.84 -1.23 -3.48
C ALA A 118 6.12 -0.59 -2.12
N ASP A 119 7.34 -0.07 -1.96
CA ASP A 119 7.77 0.67 -0.78
C ASP A 119 7.23 2.11 -0.82
N ASP A 120 7.03 2.69 0.36
CA ASP A 120 6.48 4.04 0.53
C ASP A 120 7.42 4.90 1.40
N PRO A 121 8.60 5.29 0.87
CA PRO A 121 9.47 6.27 1.54
C PRO A 121 8.69 7.55 1.85
N GLU A 122 8.95 8.19 3.00
CA GLU A 122 8.21 9.33 3.57
C GLU A 122 6.82 8.97 4.14
N CYS A 123 6.39 7.70 4.14
CA CYS A 123 5.11 7.27 4.72
C CYS A 123 3.88 8.04 4.18
N TYR A 124 3.82 8.38 2.88
CA TYR A 124 2.69 9.15 2.32
C TYR A 124 1.33 8.51 2.59
N SER A 125 1.29 7.19 2.64
CA SER A 125 0.06 6.41 2.89
C SER A 125 0.28 5.18 3.76
N SER A 126 1.33 5.16 4.58
CA SER A 126 1.79 3.97 5.32
C SER A 126 1.92 4.23 6.81
N GLN A 127 1.83 3.18 7.61
CA GLN A 127 2.05 3.21 9.05
C GLN A 127 3.53 3.09 9.46
N ASN A 128 4.41 2.75 8.53
CA ASN A 128 5.86 2.72 8.74
C ASN A 128 6.60 2.91 7.41
N GLU A 129 7.90 3.16 7.49
CA GLU A 129 8.84 3.00 6.38
C GLU A 129 9.52 1.64 6.49
N GLN A 130 9.62 0.93 5.35
CA GLN A 130 10.21 -0.40 5.29
C GLN A 130 10.93 -0.59 3.96
N ASP A 131 12.10 -1.21 4.02
CA ASP A 131 12.92 -1.53 2.85
C ASP A 131 12.79 -3.01 2.48
N ASN A 132 11.97 -3.29 1.48
CA ASN A 132 11.68 -4.68 1.09
C ASN A 132 12.80 -5.38 0.33
N ARG A 133 13.91 -4.70 0.03
CA ARG A 133 15.14 -5.36 -0.45
C ARG A 133 15.68 -6.39 0.54
N TYR A 134 15.45 -6.17 1.84
CA TYR A 134 15.83 -7.13 2.88
C TYR A 134 15.03 -8.43 2.80
N TYR A 135 13.79 -8.41 2.30
CA TYR A 135 13.04 -9.64 2.02
C TYR A 135 13.69 -10.46 0.91
N ALA A 136 14.18 -9.80 -0.15
CA ALA A 136 14.91 -10.48 -1.21
C ALA A 136 16.18 -11.16 -0.68
N LEU A 137 16.94 -10.45 0.13
CA LEU A 137 18.16 -10.98 0.77
C LEU A 137 17.85 -12.17 1.69
N LEU A 138 16.85 -12.04 2.56
CA LEU A 138 16.46 -13.06 3.54
C LEU A 138 15.91 -14.33 2.86
N SER A 139 15.10 -14.17 1.82
CA SER A 139 14.49 -15.28 1.08
C SER A 139 15.40 -15.89 0.02
N ASN A 140 16.53 -15.25 -0.30
CA ASN A 140 17.39 -15.60 -1.44
C ASN A 140 16.68 -15.49 -2.81
N LEU A 141 15.67 -14.64 -2.94
CA LEU A 141 14.97 -14.41 -4.20
C LEU A 141 15.62 -13.29 -5.02
N PRO A 142 15.67 -13.43 -6.35
CA PRO A 142 16.11 -12.33 -7.21
C PRO A 142 15.23 -11.09 -7.02
N CYS A 143 15.84 -9.89 -7.07
CA CYS A 143 15.16 -8.61 -6.94
C CYS A 143 15.55 -7.64 -8.03
N LEU A 144 14.56 -7.08 -8.70
CA LEU A 144 14.69 -6.03 -9.69
C LEU A 144 14.11 -4.71 -9.17
N GLU A 145 14.77 -3.58 -9.49
CA GLU A 145 14.35 -2.24 -9.04
C GLU A 145 14.34 -1.25 -10.22
N PRO A 146 13.16 -0.97 -10.81
CA PRO A 146 13.05 0.00 -11.90
C PRO A 146 13.22 1.43 -11.38
N SER A 147 13.72 2.33 -12.25
CA SER A 147 13.87 3.77 -12.00
C SER A 147 12.89 4.65 -12.81
N SER A 148 12.11 4.05 -13.69
CA SER A 148 11.16 4.75 -14.56
C SER A 148 9.99 3.86 -14.96
N PRO A 149 8.88 4.44 -15.49
CA PRO A 149 7.77 3.65 -16.02
C PRO A 149 8.18 2.69 -17.14
N GLN A 150 9.10 3.10 -18.04
CA GLN A 150 9.60 2.19 -19.06
C GLN A 150 10.31 0.98 -18.46
N GLU A 151 11.18 1.21 -17.48
CA GLU A 151 11.87 0.10 -16.80
C GLU A 151 10.92 -0.74 -15.95
N ALA A 152 9.88 -0.14 -15.34
CA ALA A 152 8.86 -0.91 -14.63
C ALA A 152 8.20 -1.94 -15.57
N LYS A 153 7.91 -1.55 -16.82
CA LYS A 153 7.45 -2.49 -17.85
C LYS A 153 8.51 -3.53 -18.21
N ASP A 154 9.69 -3.08 -18.61
CA ASP A 154 10.72 -3.95 -19.17
C ASP A 154 11.28 -4.94 -18.13
N MET A 155 11.46 -4.49 -16.88
CA MET A 155 11.89 -5.36 -15.78
C MET A 155 10.80 -6.34 -15.35
N THR A 156 9.50 -6.04 -15.53
CA THR A 156 8.43 -7.02 -15.34
C THR A 156 8.52 -8.16 -16.36
N LEU A 157 8.82 -7.85 -17.64
CA LEU A 157 9.06 -8.86 -18.65
C LEU A 157 10.28 -9.73 -18.28
N ALA A 158 11.39 -9.08 -17.96
CA ALA A 158 12.62 -9.78 -17.56
C ALA A 158 12.43 -10.63 -16.29
N ALA A 159 11.65 -10.15 -15.33
CA ALA A 159 11.35 -10.89 -14.08
C ALA A 159 10.65 -12.21 -14.36
N ILE A 160 9.73 -12.27 -15.32
CA ILE A 160 9.07 -13.52 -15.74
C ILE A 160 10.10 -14.47 -16.35
N GLU A 161 10.97 -13.98 -17.25
CA GLU A 161 12.01 -14.81 -17.89
C GLU A 161 13.01 -15.34 -16.86
N ILE A 162 13.48 -14.49 -15.94
CA ILE A 162 14.39 -14.88 -14.85
C ILE A 162 13.71 -15.91 -13.93
N SER A 163 12.42 -15.71 -13.63
CA SER A 163 11.65 -16.62 -12.81
C SER A 163 11.55 -18.02 -13.44
N GLU A 164 11.27 -18.09 -14.73
CA GLU A 164 11.20 -19.36 -15.46
C GLU A 164 12.58 -20.04 -15.58
N GLU A 165 13.64 -19.26 -15.83
CA GLU A 165 15.01 -19.77 -15.94
C GLU A 165 15.53 -20.36 -14.62
N LEU A 166 15.21 -19.70 -13.50
CA LEU A 166 15.63 -20.11 -12.15
C LEU A 166 14.64 -21.05 -11.47
N GLU A 167 13.41 -21.17 -12.00
CA GLU A 167 12.29 -21.81 -11.30
C GLU A 167 12.11 -21.24 -9.86
N LEU A 168 12.19 -19.91 -9.73
CA LEU A 168 12.02 -19.17 -8.47
C LEU A 168 11.08 -17.99 -8.68
N PRO A 169 10.30 -17.56 -7.69
CA PRO A 169 9.68 -16.26 -7.72
C PRO A 169 10.74 -15.15 -7.85
N VAL A 170 10.37 -14.05 -8.49
CA VAL A 170 11.22 -12.84 -8.58
C VAL A 170 10.49 -11.67 -7.92
N LEU A 171 11.18 -10.95 -7.06
CA LEU A 171 10.68 -9.70 -6.49
C LEU A 171 10.92 -8.55 -7.48
N LEU A 172 9.88 -7.80 -7.77
CA LEU A 172 9.97 -6.50 -8.43
C LEU A 172 9.66 -5.44 -7.38
N ARG A 173 10.72 -4.83 -6.84
CA ARG A 173 10.60 -3.79 -5.82
C ARG A 173 10.49 -2.43 -6.49
N THR A 174 9.42 -1.71 -6.19
CA THR A 174 9.16 -0.36 -6.66
C THR A 174 9.04 0.61 -5.49
N THR A 175 8.97 1.91 -5.76
CA THR A 175 8.71 2.93 -4.76
C THR A 175 7.56 3.84 -5.21
N THR A 176 6.99 4.61 -4.29
CA THR A 176 5.92 5.58 -4.58
C THR A 176 6.25 6.44 -5.80
N ARG A 177 7.50 6.93 -5.92
CA ARG A 177 7.92 7.75 -7.07
C ARG A 177 7.85 7.00 -8.39
N VAL A 178 8.33 5.77 -8.44
CA VAL A 178 8.27 4.97 -9.67
C VAL A 178 6.83 4.63 -10.04
N ASN A 179 6.02 4.20 -9.06
CA ASN A 179 4.64 3.78 -9.28
C ASN A 179 3.74 4.91 -9.79
N HIS A 180 3.89 6.12 -9.23
CA HIS A 180 3.01 7.26 -9.51
C HIS A 180 3.62 8.29 -10.48
N THR A 181 4.85 8.09 -10.95
CA THR A 181 5.42 8.92 -12.02
C THR A 181 4.83 8.55 -13.37
N ARG A 182 4.44 9.55 -14.14
CA ARG A 182 4.08 9.39 -15.55
C ARG A 182 5.31 9.56 -16.45
N GLY A 183 5.50 8.60 -17.33
CA GLY A 183 6.60 8.64 -18.30
C GLY A 183 6.23 7.98 -19.63
N PRO A 184 7.03 8.23 -20.68
CA PRO A 184 6.82 7.58 -21.96
C PRO A 184 7.17 6.08 -21.85
N VAL A 185 6.24 5.22 -22.28
CA VAL A 185 6.41 3.77 -22.31
C VAL A 185 6.20 3.29 -23.73
N THR A 186 7.17 2.56 -24.25
CA THR A 186 7.11 1.93 -25.57
C THR A 186 6.48 0.55 -25.45
N PHE A 187 5.41 0.33 -26.19
CA PHE A 187 4.69 -0.94 -26.20
C PHE A 187 5.48 -2.03 -26.94
N GLY A 188 5.49 -3.23 -26.38
CA GLY A 188 5.83 -4.47 -27.06
C GLY A 188 4.58 -5.14 -27.65
N LYS A 189 4.76 -6.32 -28.21
CA LYS A 189 3.69 -7.16 -28.74
C LYS A 189 2.90 -7.79 -27.59
N LEU A 190 1.59 -7.85 -27.72
CA LEU A 190 0.73 -8.57 -26.76
C LEU A 190 0.93 -10.09 -26.89
N SER A 191 0.95 -10.76 -25.75
CA SER A 191 1.00 -12.21 -25.67
C SER A 191 -0.33 -12.76 -25.20
N LYS A 192 -0.77 -13.89 -25.77
CA LYS A 192 -2.00 -14.53 -25.34
C LYS A 192 -1.79 -15.20 -23.98
N PRO A 193 -2.61 -14.90 -22.96
CA PRO A 193 -2.49 -15.54 -21.66
C PRO A 193 -2.78 -17.04 -21.74
N ASN A 194 -2.03 -17.83 -20.98
CA ASN A 194 -2.30 -19.25 -20.81
C ASN A 194 -2.90 -19.49 -19.42
N LEU A 195 -4.15 -19.93 -19.36
CA LEU A 195 -4.87 -20.25 -18.13
C LEU A 195 -4.86 -21.75 -17.79
N LYS A 196 -4.25 -22.59 -18.65
CA LYS A 196 -4.24 -24.03 -18.46
C LYS A 196 -2.86 -24.51 -18.05
N GLY A 197 -2.77 -25.01 -16.85
CA GLY A 197 -1.58 -25.65 -16.30
C GLY A 197 -1.73 -27.15 -16.21
N LYS A 198 -0.61 -27.83 -15.92
CA LYS A 198 -0.58 -29.28 -15.67
C LYS A 198 0.26 -29.55 -14.43
N LEU A 199 -0.34 -30.21 -13.44
CA LEU A 199 0.41 -30.65 -12.26
C LEU A 199 1.35 -31.80 -12.63
N VAL A 200 2.65 -31.56 -12.50
CA VAL A 200 3.68 -32.59 -12.51
C VAL A 200 4.08 -32.86 -11.05
N ARG A 201 3.69 -34.01 -10.53
CA ARG A 201 3.92 -34.35 -9.12
C ARG A 201 5.42 -34.55 -8.83
N ASP A 202 5.91 -33.74 -7.92
CA ASP A 202 7.26 -33.88 -7.36
C ASP A 202 7.16 -33.59 -5.84
N VAL A 203 6.88 -34.62 -5.08
CA VAL A 203 6.64 -34.51 -3.63
C VAL A 203 7.87 -33.96 -2.89
N LYS A 204 9.08 -34.32 -3.33
CA LYS A 204 10.31 -33.83 -2.70
C LYS A 204 10.49 -32.34 -2.85
N ARG A 205 10.13 -31.79 -4.02
CA ARG A 205 10.21 -30.36 -4.32
C ARG A 205 9.01 -29.59 -3.74
N MET A 206 7.81 -30.15 -3.82
CA MET A 206 6.57 -29.38 -3.58
C MET A 206 6.05 -29.47 -2.14
N VAL A 207 6.49 -30.44 -1.35
CA VAL A 207 6.01 -30.65 0.02
C VAL A 207 7.14 -30.40 1.02
N MET A 208 7.15 -29.23 1.65
CA MET A 208 8.20 -28.82 2.58
C MET A 208 8.00 -29.44 3.97
N VAL A 209 8.56 -30.64 4.13
CA VAL A 209 8.81 -31.27 5.44
C VAL A 209 10.33 -31.22 5.73
N PRO A 210 10.80 -31.35 6.97
CA PRO A 210 12.22 -31.18 7.31
C PRO A 210 13.21 -31.93 6.42
N ALA A 211 12.88 -33.17 6.01
CA ALA A 211 13.72 -33.96 5.13
C ALA A 211 13.86 -33.37 3.72
N HIS A 212 12.75 -32.86 3.15
CA HIS A 212 12.74 -32.23 1.83
C HIS A 212 13.35 -30.82 1.89
N ALA A 213 13.02 -30.02 2.90
CA ALA A 213 13.51 -28.66 3.05
C ALA A 213 15.05 -28.60 3.06
N ARG A 214 15.72 -29.54 3.75
CA ARG A 214 17.20 -29.64 3.74
C ARG A 214 17.76 -29.82 2.32
N LEU A 215 17.11 -30.62 1.50
CA LEU A 215 17.54 -30.85 0.12
C LEU A 215 17.25 -29.61 -0.76
N MET A 216 16.04 -29.05 -0.61
CA MET A 216 15.62 -27.88 -1.39
C MET A 216 16.41 -26.63 -1.02
N HIS A 217 16.92 -26.51 0.22
CA HIS A 217 17.85 -25.43 0.56
C HIS A 217 19.14 -25.52 -0.26
N VAL A 218 19.70 -26.70 -0.43
CA VAL A 218 20.90 -26.88 -1.27
C VAL A 218 20.60 -26.50 -2.73
N GLU A 219 19.42 -26.90 -3.24
CA GLU A 219 19.00 -26.52 -4.61
C GLU A 219 18.76 -25.01 -4.73
N LEU A 220 18.17 -24.37 -3.72
CA LEU A 220 18.01 -22.90 -3.68
C LEU A 220 19.37 -22.19 -3.77
N LEU A 221 20.36 -22.62 -2.99
CA LEU A 221 21.71 -22.03 -3.02
C LEU A 221 22.39 -22.18 -4.40
N LYS A 222 22.20 -23.31 -5.10
CA LYS A 222 22.66 -23.45 -6.49
C LYS A 222 21.99 -22.47 -7.43
N LYS A 223 20.67 -22.23 -7.25
CA LYS A 223 19.93 -21.25 -8.04
C LYS A 223 20.39 -19.83 -7.75
N VAL A 224 20.76 -19.52 -6.50
CA VAL A 224 21.38 -18.22 -6.14
C VAL A 224 22.71 -18.03 -6.88
N GLU A 225 23.56 -19.04 -6.97
CA GLU A 225 24.82 -18.93 -7.74
C GLU A 225 24.55 -18.71 -9.25
N LYS A 226 23.52 -19.37 -9.79
CA LYS A 226 23.07 -19.10 -11.18
C LYS A 226 22.55 -17.67 -11.33
N ALA A 227 21.78 -17.18 -10.35
CA ALA A 227 21.25 -15.80 -10.33
C ALA A 227 22.36 -14.75 -10.28
N LYS A 228 23.50 -15.01 -9.61
CA LYS A 228 24.69 -14.14 -9.67
C LYS A 228 25.20 -13.97 -11.11
N GLY A 229 25.23 -15.05 -11.88
CA GLY A 229 25.60 -15.00 -13.30
C GLY A 229 24.62 -14.15 -14.13
N ILE A 230 23.33 -14.26 -13.86
CA ILE A 230 22.31 -13.42 -14.50
C ILE A 230 22.52 -11.95 -14.12
N SER A 231 22.77 -11.66 -12.84
CA SER A 231 23.01 -10.30 -12.36
C SER A 231 24.25 -9.65 -13.00
N GLU A 232 25.34 -10.41 -13.15
CA GLU A 232 26.57 -9.92 -13.81
C GLU A 232 26.35 -9.54 -15.28
N ASN A 233 25.42 -10.20 -15.96
CA ASN A 233 25.13 -9.98 -17.39
C ASN A 233 23.82 -9.21 -17.62
N SER A 234 23.20 -8.74 -16.55
CA SER A 234 21.91 -8.03 -16.64
C SER A 234 22.05 -6.71 -17.39
N PRO A 235 21.21 -6.44 -18.40
CA PRO A 235 21.22 -5.15 -19.10
C PRO A 235 20.78 -4.00 -18.20
N TYR A 236 20.22 -4.29 -17.03
CA TYR A 236 19.80 -3.30 -16.05
C TYR A 236 20.89 -2.94 -15.04
N ASN A 237 21.98 -3.73 -14.96
CA ASN A 237 23.18 -3.41 -14.21
C ASN A 237 24.22 -2.86 -15.17
N THR A 238 24.45 -1.56 -15.16
CA THR A 238 25.28 -0.94 -16.20
C THR A 238 25.97 0.33 -15.73
N VAL A 239 27.18 0.57 -16.25
CA VAL A 239 27.85 1.85 -16.11
C VAL A 239 27.25 2.82 -17.13
N THR A 240 26.31 3.64 -16.69
CA THR A 240 25.57 4.57 -17.54
C THR A 240 26.35 5.83 -17.92
N ARG A 241 27.40 6.15 -17.12
CA ARG A 241 28.32 7.26 -17.38
C ARG A 241 29.73 6.86 -17.00
N LYS A 242 30.73 7.17 -17.85
CA LYS A 242 32.14 7.07 -17.51
C LYS A 242 32.70 8.47 -17.26
N GLY A 243 33.08 8.73 -16.00
CA GLY A 243 33.67 10.00 -15.59
C GLY A 243 35.18 10.05 -15.77
N LYS A 244 35.75 11.24 -15.56
CA LYS A 244 37.21 11.49 -15.73
C LYS A 244 37.93 11.75 -14.39
N ASN A 245 37.20 11.93 -13.27
CA ASN A 245 37.73 12.44 -12.00
C ASN A 245 37.88 11.38 -10.90
N GLN A 246 37.80 10.10 -11.21
CA GLN A 246 37.92 8.99 -10.24
C GLN A 246 36.91 9.04 -9.10
N ILE A 247 35.75 9.68 -9.34
CA ILE A 247 34.60 9.66 -8.44
C ILE A 247 33.56 8.73 -9.08
N GLY A 248 33.10 7.74 -8.32
CA GLY A 248 32.03 6.83 -8.70
C GLY A 248 30.77 7.07 -7.87
N ILE A 249 29.62 6.99 -8.50
CA ILE A 249 28.32 6.96 -7.84
C ILE A 249 27.68 5.62 -8.15
N ILE A 250 27.15 4.94 -7.11
CA ILE A 250 26.38 3.69 -7.27
C ILE A 250 24.97 3.95 -6.75
N SER A 251 23.95 3.60 -7.54
CA SER A 251 22.57 3.87 -7.18
C SER A 251 21.59 2.89 -7.85
N SER A 252 20.36 2.81 -7.31
CA SER A 252 19.26 2.01 -7.85
C SER A 252 17.93 2.77 -7.78
N SER A 253 16.89 2.25 -8.43
CA SER A 253 15.52 2.74 -8.36
C SER A 253 15.39 4.26 -8.60
N ALA A 254 14.46 4.95 -7.92
CA ALA A 254 14.26 6.39 -8.01
C ALA A 254 15.52 7.21 -7.65
N ALA A 255 16.30 6.74 -6.67
CA ALA A 255 17.53 7.39 -6.22
C ALA A 255 18.57 7.58 -7.34
N TYR A 256 18.58 6.68 -8.34
CA TYR A 256 19.44 6.82 -9.52
C TYR A 256 19.15 8.10 -10.31
N ASN A 257 17.88 8.48 -10.48
CA ASN A 257 17.51 9.69 -11.21
C ASN A 257 18.02 10.93 -10.48
N TYR A 258 17.86 10.99 -9.15
CA TYR A 258 18.36 12.09 -8.33
C TYR A 258 19.89 12.18 -8.37
N ALA A 259 20.58 11.02 -8.36
CA ALA A 259 22.04 10.98 -8.45
C ALA A 259 22.57 11.52 -9.79
N VAL A 260 21.91 11.18 -10.90
CA VAL A 260 22.26 11.67 -12.23
C VAL A 260 22.06 13.18 -12.31
N GLU A 261 20.87 13.65 -11.93
CA GLU A 261 20.50 15.06 -12.00
C GLU A 261 21.39 15.94 -11.09
N ALA A 262 21.67 15.48 -9.87
CA ALA A 262 22.54 16.18 -8.94
C ALA A 262 23.99 16.23 -9.44
N ALA A 263 24.50 15.16 -10.03
CA ALA A 263 25.83 15.12 -10.65
C ALA A 263 25.93 16.10 -11.82
N ASP A 264 24.88 16.20 -12.64
CA ASP A 264 24.81 17.15 -13.77
C ASP A 264 24.74 18.60 -13.26
N LEU A 265 23.90 18.87 -12.26
CA LEU A 265 23.77 20.18 -11.63
C LEU A 265 25.12 20.71 -11.10
N LEU A 266 25.94 19.84 -10.52
CA LEU A 266 27.25 20.18 -9.99
C LEU A 266 28.38 20.17 -11.04
N GLY A 267 28.10 19.82 -12.29
CA GLY A 267 29.13 19.56 -13.30
C GLY A 267 30.15 18.52 -12.80
N LEU A 268 29.68 17.53 -12.06
CA LEU A 268 30.53 16.51 -11.46
C LEU A 268 30.84 15.42 -12.50
N GLY A 269 32.06 15.39 -13.05
CA GLY A 269 32.50 14.39 -14.03
C GLY A 269 32.62 12.98 -13.41
N ALA A 270 31.63 12.52 -12.68
CA ALA A 270 31.61 11.22 -12.00
C ALA A 270 31.25 10.08 -12.93
N SER A 271 31.79 8.88 -12.67
CA SER A 271 31.27 7.63 -13.22
C SER A 271 30.00 7.24 -12.47
N ILE A 272 28.99 6.68 -13.15
CA ILE A 272 27.75 6.27 -12.52
C ILE A 272 27.46 4.80 -12.87
N LEU A 273 27.38 3.96 -11.85
CA LEU A 273 26.92 2.58 -11.94
C LEU A 273 25.47 2.51 -11.46
N LYS A 274 24.58 2.14 -12.36
CA LYS A 274 23.19 1.83 -12.08
C LYS A 274 23.04 0.35 -11.78
N LEU A 275 22.36 0.03 -10.68
CA LEU A 275 21.99 -1.33 -10.30
C LEU A 275 20.46 -1.47 -10.42
N GLY A 276 20.01 -2.18 -11.43
CA GLY A 276 18.59 -2.52 -11.62
C GLY A 276 18.24 -3.91 -11.12
N MET A 277 19.23 -4.81 -10.99
CA MET A 277 19.08 -6.06 -10.24
C MET A 277 19.94 -5.94 -8.98
N THR A 278 19.26 -5.85 -7.82
CA THR A 278 19.87 -5.54 -6.52
C THR A 278 20.00 -6.76 -5.60
N ASN A 279 19.42 -7.89 -5.97
CA ASN A 279 19.67 -9.18 -5.33
C ASN A 279 19.65 -10.32 -6.38
N PRO A 280 20.73 -11.13 -6.47
CA PRO A 280 22.05 -10.87 -5.92
C PRO A 280 22.75 -9.72 -6.65
N LEU A 281 23.70 -9.07 -5.98
CA LEU A 281 24.50 -7.99 -6.58
C LEU A 281 25.51 -8.55 -7.61
N PRO A 282 25.84 -7.79 -8.68
CA PRO A 282 26.87 -8.13 -9.66
C PRO A 282 28.26 -7.83 -9.09
N GLU A 283 28.80 -8.74 -8.30
CA GLU A 283 30.01 -8.54 -7.50
C GLU A 283 31.25 -8.20 -8.34
N LYS A 284 31.43 -8.88 -9.50
CA LYS A 284 32.56 -8.62 -10.39
C LYS A 284 32.46 -7.23 -11.03
N MET A 285 31.28 -6.86 -11.51
CA MET A 285 31.03 -5.52 -12.08
C MET A 285 31.28 -4.44 -11.03
N ILE A 286 30.74 -4.60 -9.82
CA ILE A 286 30.97 -3.68 -8.70
C ILE A 286 32.46 -3.61 -8.37
N GLY A 287 33.15 -4.74 -8.23
CA GLY A 287 34.58 -4.77 -7.95
C GLY A 287 35.44 -4.05 -9.02
N GLN A 288 35.10 -4.18 -10.31
CA GLN A 288 35.73 -3.42 -11.39
C GLN A 288 35.46 -1.92 -11.26
N PHE A 289 34.22 -1.54 -10.95
CA PHE A 289 33.84 -0.14 -10.78
C PHE A 289 34.55 0.51 -9.57
N LEU A 290 34.67 -0.23 -8.46
CA LEU A 290 35.39 0.21 -7.25
C LEU A 290 36.87 0.47 -7.56
N ARG A 291 37.57 -0.45 -8.27
CA ARG A 291 38.98 -0.29 -8.64
C ARG A 291 39.24 0.89 -9.59
N ALA A 292 38.25 1.26 -10.40
CA ALA A 292 38.36 2.37 -11.34
C ALA A 292 38.20 3.76 -10.69
N ASN A 293 37.75 3.81 -9.43
CA ASN A 293 37.45 5.06 -8.73
C ASN A 293 38.14 5.11 -7.36
N LYS A 294 38.48 6.30 -6.88
CA LYS A 294 39.08 6.52 -5.55
C LYS A 294 38.02 6.79 -4.50
N LYS A 295 36.94 7.46 -4.91
CA LYS A 295 35.81 7.80 -4.04
C LYS A 295 34.55 7.19 -4.64
N ILE A 296 33.79 6.49 -3.83
CA ILE A 296 32.49 5.92 -4.19
C ILE A 296 31.42 6.55 -3.30
N ILE A 297 30.36 7.01 -3.91
CA ILE A 297 29.20 7.59 -3.22
C ILE A 297 28.01 6.68 -3.50
N ILE A 298 27.43 6.11 -2.44
CA ILE A 298 26.26 5.24 -2.54
C ILE A 298 25.02 6.10 -2.30
N VAL A 299 24.18 6.22 -3.31
CA VAL A 299 22.93 6.98 -3.27
C VAL A 299 21.76 6.01 -3.32
N GLU A 300 21.10 5.80 -2.20
CA GLU A 300 19.96 4.89 -2.05
C GLU A 300 18.94 5.44 -1.04
N GLU A 301 17.67 5.10 -1.21
CA GLU A 301 16.61 5.44 -0.26
C GLU A 301 16.56 4.44 0.90
N LEU A 302 15.88 4.81 2.01
CA LEU A 302 15.64 3.99 3.19
C LEU A 302 16.93 3.46 3.84
N GLU A 303 17.08 2.15 3.94
CA GLU A 303 18.16 1.52 4.69
C GLU A 303 19.48 1.44 3.90
N PRO A 304 20.64 1.30 4.57
CA PRO A 304 21.96 1.15 3.91
C PRO A 304 22.15 -0.27 3.35
N TYR A 305 21.24 -0.69 2.47
CA TYR A 305 21.23 -2.03 1.88
C TYR A 305 22.38 -2.23 0.89
N LEU A 306 22.50 -1.32 -0.09
CA LEU A 306 23.59 -1.36 -1.07
C LEU A 306 24.91 -1.02 -0.40
N GLU A 307 24.94 0.02 0.42
CA GLU A 307 26.16 0.48 1.10
C GLU A 307 26.82 -0.65 1.90
N THR A 308 26.03 -1.41 2.66
CA THR A 308 26.55 -2.49 3.50
C THR A 308 27.18 -3.60 2.66
N GLN A 309 26.50 -4.03 1.61
CA GLN A 309 26.99 -5.10 0.74
C GLN A 309 28.18 -4.65 -0.12
N ILE A 310 28.13 -3.41 -0.64
CA ILE A 310 29.24 -2.85 -1.42
C ILE A 310 30.50 -2.66 -0.57
N LYS A 311 30.37 -2.30 0.70
CA LYS A 311 31.50 -2.25 1.64
C LYS A 311 32.12 -3.63 1.85
N ALA A 312 31.32 -4.68 1.95
CA ALA A 312 31.83 -6.05 2.01
C ALA A 312 32.59 -6.44 0.74
N ILE A 313 32.03 -6.16 -0.43
CA ILE A 313 32.71 -6.39 -1.73
C ILE A 313 33.99 -5.56 -1.84
N ALA A 314 34.00 -4.31 -1.38
CA ALA A 314 35.15 -3.42 -1.45
C ALA A 314 36.34 -3.96 -0.66
N LYS A 315 36.10 -4.63 0.48
CA LYS A 315 37.16 -5.21 1.31
C LYS A 315 38.03 -6.17 0.50
N ASP A 316 37.42 -6.97 -0.39
CA ASP A 316 38.12 -7.99 -1.16
C ASP A 316 38.64 -7.46 -2.51
N HIS A 317 37.93 -6.51 -3.14
CA HIS A 317 38.21 -6.04 -4.49
C HIS A 317 38.95 -4.70 -4.57
N ALA A 318 38.78 -3.81 -3.60
CA ALA A 318 39.33 -2.45 -3.60
C ALA A 318 39.44 -1.89 -2.15
N PRO A 319 40.30 -2.45 -1.29
CA PRO A 319 40.30 -2.17 0.16
C PRO A 319 40.69 -0.71 0.51
N THR A 320 41.24 0.04 -0.41
CA THR A 320 41.68 1.44 -0.23
C THR A 320 40.65 2.47 -0.76
N VAL A 321 39.55 2.02 -1.36
CA VAL A 321 38.53 2.93 -1.88
C VAL A 321 37.77 3.60 -0.74
N GLU A 322 37.57 4.91 -0.83
CA GLU A 322 36.74 5.63 0.12
C GLU A 322 35.26 5.50 -0.25
N ILE A 323 34.43 5.00 0.66
CA ILE A 323 32.98 4.83 0.45
C ILE A 323 32.20 5.78 1.34
N TYR A 324 31.35 6.57 0.73
CA TYR A 324 30.44 7.54 1.35
C TYR A 324 28.99 7.09 1.16
N GLY A 325 28.17 7.26 2.19
CA GLY A 325 26.77 6.88 2.15
C GLY A 325 26.03 7.27 3.42
N LYS A 326 25.14 6.40 3.90
CA LYS A 326 24.33 6.62 5.10
C LYS A 326 25.10 6.32 6.40
N THR A 327 25.97 5.33 6.40
CA THR A 327 26.69 4.87 7.59
C THR A 327 28.01 5.58 7.78
N THR A 328 28.60 6.12 6.72
CA THR A 328 29.83 6.92 6.77
C THR A 328 29.49 8.41 6.78
N ARG A 329 29.68 9.08 7.91
CA ARG A 329 29.37 10.51 8.14
C ARG A 329 27.90 10.90 7.87
N GLN A 330 27.00 9.97 7.67
CA GLN A 330 25.55 10.16 7.52
C GLN A 330 25.16 11.21 6.47
N TYR A 331 25.77 11.14 5.28
CA TYR A 331 25.48 12.06 4.17
C TYR A 331 24.03 11.96 3.66
N PHE A 332 23.41 10.81 3.82
CA PHE A 332 22.02 10.59 3.42
C PHE A 332 21.19 10.10 4.61
N PRO A 333 19.93 10.55 4.73
CA PRO A 333 19.04 10.08 5.78
C PRO A 333 18.64 8.61 5.57
N ARG A 334 18.31 7.93 6.68
CA ARG A 334 17.71 6.58 6.65
C ARG A 334 16.18 6.63 6.64
N LYS A 335 15.60 7.78 6.47
CA LYS A 335 14.15 8.02 6.42
C LYS A 335 13.79 8.92 5.25
N GLY A 336 12.56 8.79 4.79
CA GLY A 336 11.99 9.65 3.78
C GLY A 336 12.50 9.39 2.37
N GLU A 337 11.96 10.15 1.44
CA GLU A 337 12.41 10.18 0.06
C GLU A 337 13.69 10.99 -0.10
N LEU A 338 14.51 10.60 -1.05
CA LEU A 338 15.58 11.46 -1.54
C LEU A 338 15.00 12.50 -2.52
N SER A 339 15.78 13.54 -2.76
CA SER A 339 15.51 14.54 -3.78
C SER A 339 16.81 14.96 -4.46
N THR A 340 16.72 15.51 -5.65
CA THR A 340 17.88 16.08 -6.36
C THR A 340 18.64 17.09 -5.51
N ARG A 341 17.92 17.94 -4.76
CA ARG A 341 18.53 18.91 -3.84
C ARG A 341 19.36 18.23 -2.74
N LEU A 342 18.74 17.28 -2.01
CA LEU A 342 19.41 16.56 -0.92
C LEU A 342 20.65 15.82 -1.41
N VAL A 343 20.54 15.17 -2.59
CA VAL A 343 21.68 14.48 -3.20
C VAL A 343 22.75 15.48 -3.65
N ALA A 344 22.38 16.63 -4.24
CA ALA A 344 23.33 17.66 -4.65
C ALA A 344 24.08 18.29 -3.45
N GLU A 345 23.39 18.55 -2.34
CA GLU A 345 24.00 19.04 -1.11
C GLU A 345 25.03 18.04 -0.55
N ALA A 346 24.68 16.74 -0.51
CA ALA A 346 25.59 15.68 -0.07
C ALA A 346 26.80 15.52 -1.03
N LEU A 347 26.56 15.49 -2.35
CA LEU A 347 27.63 15.43 -3.34
C LEU A 347 28.56 16.65 -3.28
N ALA A 348 28.01 17.84 -3.05
CA ALA A 348 28.79 19.08 -2.91
C ALA A 348 29.70 19.02 -1.69
N ASP A 349 29.21 18.56 -0.54
CA ASP A 349 30.00 18.41 0.68
C ASP A 349 31.12 17.37 0.51
N ILE A 350 30.84 16.19 -0.05
CA ILE A 350 31.83 15.13 -0.29
C ILE A 350 32.93 15.55 -1.26
N THR A 351 32.55 16.34 -2.28
CA THR A 351 33.46 16.64 -3.42
C THR A 351 34.06 18.03 -3.35
N GLY A 352 33.62 18.89 -2.46
CA GLY A 352 34.03 20.30 -2.37
C GLY A 352 33.50 21.17 -3.53
N LYS A 353 32.49 20.68 -4.28
CA LYS A 353 31.87 21.43 -5.38
C LYS A 353 30.87 22.44 -4.86
N LYS A 354 30.76 23.58 -5.54
CA LYS A 354 29.77 24.60 -5.20
C LYS A 354 28.47 24.33 -5.93
N ILE A 355 27.35 24.38 -5.20
CA ILE A 355 26.02 24.28 -5.79
C ILE A 355 25.69 25.60 -6.52
N PRO A 356 25.28 25.56 -7.81
CA PRO A 356 25.01 26.76 -8.59
C PRO A 356 23.63 27.41 -8.27
N ILE A 357 22.82 26.77 -7.44
CA ILE A 357 21.48 27.22 -7.05
C ILE A 357 21.52 27.74 -5.59
N ASP A 358 20.93 28.90 -5.35
CA ASP A 358 20.74 29.43 -3.99
C ASP A 358 19.44 28.85 -3.40
N PHE A 359 19.54 27.67 -2.80
CA PHE A 359 18.39 27.04 -2.14
C PHE A 359 17.87 27.84 -0.94
N LYS A 360 18.73 28.60 -0.25
CA LYS A 360 18.32 29.41 0.89
C LYS A 360 17.30 30.48 0.48
N LYS A 361 17.52 31.12 -0.65
CA LYS A 361 16.56 32.09 -1.20
C LYS A 361 15.22 31.44 -1.54
N THR A 362 15.25 30.21 -2.08
CA THR A 362 14.03 29.45 -2.37
C THR A 362 13.28 29.11 -1.09
N ASP A 363 14.00 28.67 -0.04
CA ASP A 363 13.43 28.33 1.26
C ASP A 363 12.79 29.55 1.94
N GLU A 364 13.44 30.71 1.87
CA GLU A 364 12.92 31.96 2.41
C GLU A 364 11.62 32.38 1.71
N ALA A 365 11.59 32.28 0.37
CA ALA A 365 10.38 32.56 -0.41
C ALA A 365 9.24 31.57 -0.11
N TYR A 366 9.56 30.28 0.02
CA TYR A 366 8.59 29.27 0.41
C TYR A 366 8.04 29.50 1.83
N ALA A 367 8.93 29.80 2.79
CA ALA A 367 8.54 30.06 4.18
C ALA A 367 7.60 31.28 4.31
N GLU A 368 7.77 32.29 3.46
CA GLU A 368 6.88 33.45 3.40
C GLU A 368 5.48 33.06 2.93
N ILE A 369 5.40 32.32 1.80
CA ILE A 369 4.13 31.86 1.24
C ILE A 369 3.45 30.85 2.16
N ALA A 370 4.23 29.96 2.79
CA ALA A 370 3.72 28.89 3.64
C ALA A 370 2.94 29.39 4.87
N LYS A 371 3.20 30.64 5.33
CA LYS A 371 2.46 31.23 6.46
C LYS A 371 0.96 31.38 6.16
N ASP A 372 0.63 31.63 4.89
CA ASP A 372 -0.74 31.88 4.45
C ASP A 372 -1.43 30.61 3.91
N LEU A 373 -0.69 29.50 3.80
CA LEU A 373 -1.25 28.24 3.30
C LEU A 373 -1.98 27.48 4.42
N PRO A 374 -3.29 27.18 4.25
CA PRO A 374 -4.02 26.39 5.22
C PRO A 374 -3.51 24.94 5.24
N ALA A 375 -3.31 24.39 6.44
CA ALA A 375 -3.09 22.95 6.60
C ALA A 375 -4.32 22.18 6.08
N ARG A 376 -4.09 21.11 5.30
CA ARG A 376 -5.13 20.25 4.73
C ARG A 376 -4.90 18.79 5.11
N PRO A 377 -5.01 18.45 6.41
CA PRO A 377 -4.87 17.06 6.82
C PRO A 377 -5.99 16.20 6.19
N PRO A 378 -5.74 14.91 5.96
CA PRO A 378 -6.81 14.01 5.53
C PRO A 378 -7.91 13.95 6.60
N ILE A 379 -9.17 14.05 6.16
CA ILE A 379 -10.36 14.02 7.01
C ILE A 379 -11.42 13.10 6.43
N LEU A 380 -12.37 12.67 7.26
CA LEU A 380 -13.55 11.93 6.79
C LEU A 380 -14.38 12.82 5.84
N CYS A 381 -14.91 12.22 4.78
CA CYS A 381 -15.76 12.88 3.80
C CYS A 381 -17.01 13.52 4.45
N ALA A 382 -17.63 14.49 3.78
CA ALA A 382 -18.96 14.96 4.17
C ALA A 382 -19.96 13.81 4.11
N GLY A 383 -20.78 13.65 5.15
CA GLY A 383 -21.75 12.56 5.25
C GLY A 383 -21.15 11.15 5.31
N CYS A 384 -19.90 11.00 5.72
CA CYS A 384 -19.29 9.69 5.88
C CYS A 384 -19.98 8.88 7.00
N PRO A 385 -20.40 7.62 6.78
CA PRO A 385 -21.05 6.80 7.80
C PRO A 385 -20.14 6.54 9.00
N HIS A 386 -18.82 6.45 8.81
CA HIS A 386 -17.88 6.30 9.92
C HIS A 386 -17.95 7.46 10.92
N ARG A 387 -18.26 8.68 10.44
CA ARG A 387 -18.45 9.84 11.33
C ARG A 387 -19.61 9.64 12.29
N ALA A 388 -20.73 9.10 11.80
CA ALA A 388 -21.88 8.76 12.64
C ALA A 388 -21.53 7.65 13.65
N SER A 389 -20.83 6.61 13.18
CA SER A 389 -20.34 5.53 14.04
C SER A 389 -19.43 6.05 15.16
N PHE A 390 -18.47 6.92 14.85
CA PHE A 390 -17.58 7.51 15.86
C PHE A 390 -18.30 8.38 16.85
N PHE A 391 -19.28 9.16 16.40
CA PHE A 391 -20.12 9.95 17.32
C PHE A 391 -20.83 9.03 18.32
N VAL A 392 -21.42 7.94 17.86
CA VAL A 392 -22.07 6.93 18.73
C VAL A 392 -21.06 6.28 19.67
N ILE A 393 -19.93 5.81 19.16
CA ILE A 393 -18.87 5.12 19.92
C ILE A 393 -18.34 6.03 21.03
N LYS A 394 -18.02 7.30 20.72
CA LYS A 394 -17.51 8.26 21.71
C LYS A 394 -18.55 8.60 22.78
N ARG A 395 -19.83 8.76 22.38
CA ARG A 395 -20.94 9.06 23.33
C ARG A 395 -21.20 7.92 24.29
N VAL A 396 -21.03 6.68 23.87
CA VAL A 396 -21.27 5.49 24.70
C VAL A 396 -20.07 5.10 25.53
N GLY A 397 -18.89 5.04 24.94
CA GLY A 397 -17.65 4.65 25.63
C GLY A 397 -17.07 5.73 26.53
N GLY A 398 -17.27 7.00 26.17
CA GLY A 398 -16.78 8.16 26.94
C GLY A 398 -15.23 8.26 26.92
N GLU A 399 -14.67 8.84 27.99
CA GLU A 399 -13.22 9.06 28.13
C GLU A 399 -12.49 7.88 28.78
N LYS A 400 -13.21 6.95 29.40
CA LYS A 400 -12.60 5.82 30.12
C LYS A 400 -12.38 4.58 29.24
N ALA A 401 -13.19 4.42 28.19
CA ALA A 401 -13.05 3.27 27.32
C ALA A 401 -11.76 3.32 26.51
N ASN A 402 -11.17 2.14 26.25
CA ASN A 402 -10.06 1.97 25.32
C ASN A 402 -10.60 1.83 23.88
N TYR A 403 -9.96 2.47 22.92
CA TYR A 403 -10.35 2.49 21.51
C TYR A 403 -9.21 1.99 20.60
N PRO A 404 -8.78 0.72 20.67
CA PRO A 404 -7.87 0.19 19.66
C PRO A 404 -8.54 0.24 18.29
N THR A 405 -7.84 0.83 17.34
CA THR A 405 -8.34 1.05 15.98
C THR A 405 -7.51 0.27 14.95
N ASP A 406 -7.82 0.43 13.68
CA ASP A 406 -7.21 -0.36 12.62
C ASP A 406 -6.99 0.47 11.34
N ILE A 407 -6.47 -0.15 10.26
CA ILE A 407 -6.11 0.49 9.00
C ILE A 407 -7.33 0.61 8.09
N GLY A 408 -7.68 1.84 7.73
CA GLY A 408 -8.77 2.16 6.80
C GLY A 408 -9.20 3.62 6.93
N CYS A 409 -10.26 4.05 6.21
CA CYS A 409 -10.83 5.39 6.36
C CYS A 409 -11.19 5.72 7.82
N TYR A 410 -11.57 4.74 8.59
CA TYR A 410 -11.89 4.87 10.00
C TYR A 410 -10.67 5.17 10.89
N ALA A 411 -9.42 4.97 10.43
CA ALA A 411 -8.25 5.49 11.14
C ALA A 411 -8.29 7.03 11.28
N LEU A 412 -9.02 7.73 10.41
CA LEU A 412 -9.21 9.19 10.52
C LEU A 412 -10.10 9.62 11.71
N GLY A 413 -10.70 8.68 12.42
CA GLY A 413 -11.41 8.94 13.67
C GLY A 413 -10.54 9.43 14.83
N ILE A 414 -9.21 9.27 14.74
CA ILE A 414 -8.25 9.80 15.71
C ILE A 414 -8.21 11.33 15.75
N ALA A 415 -8.61 11.97 14.65
CA ALA A 415 -8.54 13.44 14.54
C ALA A 415 -9.68 14.14 15.28
N PRO A 416 -9.44 15.33 15.82
CA PRO A 416 -10.52 16.15 16.39
C PRO A 416 -11.64 16.42 15.38
N PRO A 417 -12.88 16.54 15.82
CA PRO A 417 -13.35 16.47 17.21
C PRO A 417 -13.70 15.06 17.68
N LEU A 418 -13.52 14.04 16.86
CA LEU A 418 -13.95 12.66 17.15
C LEU A 418 -13.08 12.03 18.25
N ASN A 419 -11.76 12.13 18.12
CA ASN A 419 -10.79 11.64 19.11
C ASN A 419 -11.06 10.20 19.56
N VAL A 420 -11.27 9.29 18.59
CA VAL A 420 -11.52 7.88 18.81
C VAL A 420 -10.45 7.06 18.11
N GLY A 421 -9.51 6.54 18.89
CA GLY A 421 -8.39 5.74 18.42
C GLY A 421 -7.16 5.90 19.31
N ASP A 422 -6.81 4.85 20.08
CA ASP A 422 -5.71 4.88 21.06
C ASP A 422 -4.50 4.09 20.59
N LEU A 423 -4.69 3.04 19.80
CA LEU A 423 -3.62 2.15 19.35
C LEU A 423 -3.94 1.60 17.97
N LEU A 424 -2.97 1.69 17.05
CA LEU A 424 -3.00 1.10 15.72
C LEU A 424 -1.63 0.48 15.43
N VAL A 425 -1.58 -0.82 15.14
CA VAL A 425 -0.32 -1.53 14.86
C VAL A 425 -0.26 -1.96 13.39
N CYS A 426 -1.15 -2.85 12.97
CA CYS A 426 -1.25 -3.35 11.61
C CYS A 426 -2.69 -3.70 11.27
N MET A 427 -2.96 -3.96 9.98
CA MET A 427 -4.31 -4.30 9.53
C MET A 427 -4.80 -5.60 10.16
N GLY A 428 -5.98 -5.55 10.83
CA GLY A 428 -6.58 -6.65 11.57
C GLY A 428 -6.17 -6.73 13.04
N SER A 429 -5.24 -5.89 13.51
CA SER A 429 -4.74 -5.95 14.89
C SER A 429 -5.72 -5.41 15.94
N GLY A 430 -6.70 -4.61 15.55
CA GLY A 430 -7.60 -3.92 16.48
C GLY A 430 -8.27 -4.83 17.49
N ILE A 431 -8.83 -5.97 17.03
CA ILE A 431 -9.47 -6.94 17.94
C ILE A 431 -8.47 -7.66 18.87
N SER A 432 -7.26 -7.95 18.39
CA SER A 432 -6.26 -8.63 19.20
C SER A 432 -5.65 -7.71 20.26
N THR A 433 -5.33 -6.46 19.89
CA THR A 433 -4.85 -5.46 20.85
C THR A 433 -5.90 -5.10 21.89
N ALA A 434 -7.18 -5.08 21.49
CA ALA A 434 -8.31 -4.88 22.42
C ALA A 434 -8.31 -5.90 23.56
N GLN A 435 -8.05 -7.16 23.26
CA GLN A 435 -8.03 -8.22 24.29
C GLN A 435 -6.92 -7.96 25.33
N GLY A 436 -5.76 -7.52 24.88
CA GLY A 436 -4.65 -7.16 25.77
C GLY A 436 -4.99 -5.94 26.63
N MET A 437 -5.53 -4.88 26.01
CA MET A 437 -5.90 -3.66 26.70
C MET A 437 -7.00 -3.91 27.73
N SER A 438 -8.09 -4.60 27.36
CA SER A 438 -9.19 -4.93 28.27
C SER A 438 -8.72 -5.70 29.50
N ARG A 439 -7.86 -6.71 29.30
CA ARG A 439 -7.30 -7.51 30.41
C ARG A 439 -6.40 -6.70 31.35
N ALA A 440 -5.61 -5.78 30.77
CA ALA A 440 -4.63 -5.01 31.52
C ALA A 440 -5.26 -3.83 32.28
N THR A 441 -6.27 -3.20 31.71
CA THR A 441 -6.89 -2.00 32.28
C THR A 441 -8.15 -2.31 33.08
N GLY A 442 -8.87 -3.37 32.73
CA GLY A 442 -10.21 -3.65 33.27
C GLY A 442 -11.30 -2.71 32.77
N GLU A 443 -10.96 -1.74 31.89
CA GLU A 443 -11.88 -0.75 31.35
C GLU A 443 -12.65 -1.28 30.13
N PRO A 444 -13.85 -0.76 29.85
CA PRO A 444 -14.56 -1.06 28.60
C PRO A 444 -13.65 -0.86 27.39
N THR A 445 -13.65 -1.82 26.48
CA THR A 445 -12.76 -1.77 25.32
C THR A 445 -13.54 -2.03 24.04
N ILE A 446 -13.49 -1.05 23.11
CA ILE A 446 -14.20 -1.07 21.84
C ILE A 446 -13.14 -1.10 20.71
N ALA A 447 -12.91 -2.28 20.14
CA ALA A 447 -12.07 -2.43 18.94
C ALA A 447 -12.81 -1.89 17.72
N ILE A 448 -12.14 -1.12 16.88
CA ILE A 448 -12.75 -0.48 15.71
C ILE A 448 -12.04 -0.97 14.45
N ILE A 449 -12.79 -1.63 13.56
CA ILE A 449 -12.28 -2.12 12.29
C ILE A 449 -13.27 -1.85 11.14
N GLY A 450 -12.81 -1.96 9.89
CA GLY A 450 -13.70 -1.94 8.73
C GLY A 450 -14.11 -3.34 8.26
N ASP A 451 -15.05 -3.37 7.33
CA ASP A 451 -15.54 -4.58 6.66
C ASP A 451 -14.46 -5.35 5.90
N SER A 452 -13.66 -4.67 5.07
CA SER A 452 -12.53 -5.30 4.38
C SER A 452 -11.49 -5.84 5.37
N THR A 453 -11.18 -5.07 6.42
CA THR A 453 -10.25 -5.48 7.49
C THR A 453 -10.76 -6.68 8.27
N PHE A 454 -12.07 -6.79 8.47
CA PHE A 454 -12.68 -7.96 9.10
C PHE A 454 -12.29 -9.25 8.36
N PHE A 455 -12.42 -9.26 7.03
CA PHE A 455 -12.04 -10.41 6.21
C PHE A 455 -10.52 -10.58 6.06
N HIS A 456 -9.76 -9.48 6.12
CA HIS A 456 -8.31 -9.50 5.92
C HIS A 456 -7.59 -10.30 7.01
N ALA A 457 -7.76 -9.93 8.28
CA ALA A 457 -6.99 -10.53 9.36
C ALA A 457 -7.69 -10.52 10.74
N ALA A 458 -8.93 -10.00 10.86
CA ALA A 458 -9.58 -9.92 12.17
C ALA A 458 -10.22 -11.24 12.63
N ILE A 459 -10.56 -12.14 11.71
CA ILE A 459 -11.22 -13.43 12.03
C ILE A 459 -10.41 -14.26 13.02
N PRO A 460 -9.10 -14.50 12.84
CA PRO A 460 -8.28 -15.21 13.84
C PRO A 460 -8.29 -14.52 15.21
N GLY A 461 -8.23 -13.20 15.25
CA GLY A 461 -8.32 -12.42 16.48
C GLY A 461 -9.67 -12.57 17.18
N LEU A 462 -10.77 -12.67 16.42
CA LEU A 462 -12.10 -12.90 16.97
C LEU A 462 -12.24 -14.32 17.54
N VAL A 463 -11.75 -15.33 16.82
CA VAL A 463 -11.67 -16.73 17.32
C VAL A 463 -10.89 -16.77 18.63
N ASN A 464 -9.74 -16.07 18.68
CA ASN A 464 -8.92 -15.99 19.89
C ASN A 464 -9.67 -15.34 21.06
N ALA A 465 -10.47 -14.30 20.79
CA ALA A 465 -11.28 -13.64 21.81
C ALA A 465 -12.32 -14.60 22.41
N VAL A 466 -13.01 -15.36 21.55
CA VAL A 466 -13.99 -16.37 21.98
C VAL A 466 -13.31 -17.49 22.79
N TYR A 467 -12.23 -18.07 22.23
CA TYR A 467 -11.51 -19.16 22.85
C TYR A 467 -10.96 -18.81 24.26
N ASN A 468 -10.51 -17.57 24.42
CA ASN A 468 -9.93 -17.10 25.68
C ASN A 468 -10.90 -16.29 26.55
N ASN A 469 -12.19 -16.29 26.26
CA ASN A 469 -13.24 -15.58 27.01
C ASN A 469 -12.88 -14.09 27.26
N ALA A 470 -12.44 -13.39 26.22
CA ALA A 470 -12.11 -11.97 26.33
C ALA A 470 -13.38 -11.11 26.32
N THR A 471 -13.54 -10.21 27.30
CA THR A 471 -14.65 -9.24 27.32
C THR A 471 -14.24 -8.00 26.52
N VAL A 472 -14.61 -7.97 25.24
CA VAL A 472 -14.31 -6.89 24.29
C VAL A 472 -15.47 -6.70 23.33
N THR A 473 -15.72 -5.46 22.91
CA THR A 473 -16.69 -5.16 21.86
C THR A 473 -15.96 -4.87 20.56
N LEU A 474 -16.29 -5.59 19.49
CA LEU A 474 -15.81 -5.33 18.15
C LEU A 474 -16.84 -4.48 17.40
N ALA A 475 -16.51 -3.24 17.10
CA ALA A 475 -17.29 -2.34 16.24
C ALA A 475 -16.78 -2.50 14.79
N VAL A 476 -17.55 -3.14 13.92
CA VAL A 476 -17.27 -3.27 12.51
C VAL A 476 -17.96 -2.14 11.75
N LEU A 477 -17.19 -1.24 11.16
CA LEU A 477 -17.68 -0.12 10.37
C LEU A 477 -17.82 -0.56 8.91
N ASP A 478 -18.98 -1.11 8.59
CA ASP A 478 -19.29 -1.71 7.28
C ASP A 478 -19.83 -0.65 6.31
N ASN A 479 -19.00 -0.24 5.36
CA ASN A 479 -19.39 0.68 4.29
C ASN A 479 -19.50 0.01 2.92
N SER A 480 -19.44 -1.31 2.87
CA SER A 480 -19.60 -2.17 1.71
C SER A 480 -18.57 -1.94 0.59
N THR A 481 -17.35 -1.51 0.93
CA THR A 481 -16.26 -1.33 -0.03
C THR A 481 -14.91 -1.09 0.65
N THR A 482 -13.80 -1.45 -0.01
CA THR A 482 -12.45 -1.07 0.41
C THR A 482 -12.18 0.37 -0.03
N ALA A 483 -12.72 1.35 0.71
CA ALA A 483 -12.85 2.72 0.24
C ALA A 483 -11.52 3.49 0.13
N MET A 484 -10.60 3.32 1.10
CA MET A 484 -9.39 4.14 1.24
C MET A 484 -8.46 4.03 0.01
N THR A 485 -8.40 2.88 -0.61
CA THR A 485 -7.49 2.56 -1.72
C THR A 485 -8.12 2.69 -3.11
N GLY A 486 -9.44 2.98 -3.21
CA GLY A 486 -10.10 3.19 -4.49
C GLY A 486 -11.46 2.49 -4.66
N HIS A 487 -12.09 2.05 -3.58
CA HIS A 487 -13.41 1.37 -3.58
C HIS A 487 -13.38 -0.03 -4.21
N GLN A 488 -12.29 -0.76 -4.01
CA GLN A 488 -12.17 -2.14 -4.49
C GLN A 488 -13.18 -3.07 -3.79
N PRO A 489 -13.64 -4.13 -4.47
CA PRO A 489 -14.50 -5.13 -3.87
C PRO A 489 -13.76 -5.97 -2.82
N HIS A 490 -14.51 -6.53 -1.89
CA HIS A 490 -14.07 -7.51 -0.90
C HIS A 490 -15.17 -8.57 -0.70
N PRO A 491 -14.99 -9.65 0.05
CA PRO A 491 -15.95 -10.76 0.14
C PRO A 491 -17.38 -10.35 0.53
N GLY A 492 -17.57 -9.26 1.26
CA GLY A 492 -18.89 -8.74 1.64
C GLY A 492 -19.61 -7.91 0.57
N THR A 493 -18.98 -7.62 -0.58
CA THR A 493 -19.56 -6.71 -1.59
C THR A 493 -20.50 -7.40 -2.59
N GLY A 494 -20.32 -8.70 -2.84
CA GLY A 494 -21.09 -9.47 -3.81
C GLY A 494 -20.66 -9.26 -5.26
N ILE A 495 -19.45 -8.75 -5.49
CA ILE A 495 -18.83 -8.53 -6.80
C ILE A 495 -17.38 -8.99 -6.74
N THR A 496 -16.92 -9.71 -7.75
CA THR A 496 -15.51 -10.12 -7.90
C THR A 496 -14.63 -8.97 -8.40
N GLY A 497 -13.30 -9.13 -8.32
CA GLY A 497 -12.34 -8.21 -8.92
C GLY A 497 -12.50 -7.99 -10.41
N MET A 498 -13.12 -8.93 -11.13
CA MET A 498 -13.46 -8.84 -12.56
C MET A 498 -14.86 -8.25 -12.81
N GLY A 499 -15.55 -7.71 -11.78
CA GLY A 499 -16.87 -7.12 -11.92
C GLY A 499 -17.99 -8.14 -12.19
N SER A 500 -17.78 -9.42 -11.89
CA SER A 500 -18.82 -10.45 -11.99
C SER A 500 -19.57 -10.58 -10.66
N PRO A 501 -20.87 -10.90 -10.66
CA PRO A 501 -21.61 -11.22 -9.44
C PRO A 501 -20.92 -12.35 -8.66
N ALA A 502 -20.91 -12.23 -7.33
CA ALA A 502 -20.39 -13.23 -6.41
C ALA A 502 -21.31 -13.38 -5.19
N GLU A 503 -21.21 -14.50 -4.50
CA GLU A 503 -21.88 -14.71 -3.22
C GLU A 503 -21.32 -13.74 -2.18
N LYS A 504 -22.21 -13.09 -1.41
CA LYS A 504 -21.82 -12.22 -0.30
C LYS A 504 -21.48 -13.04 0.93
N VAL A 505 -20.28 -12.87 1.45
CA VAL A 505 -19.92 -13.43 2.74
C VAL A 505 -20.46 -12.50 3.84
N SER A 506 -21.38 -13.01 4.67
CA SER A 506 -21.97 -12.23 5.76
C SER A 506 -21.03 -12.13 6.94
N ILE A 507 -20.73 -10.91 7.37
CA ILE A 507 -19.94 -10.63 8.58
C ILE A 507 -20.62 -11.22 9.81
N GLU A 508 -21.95 -11.10 9.91
CA GLU A 508 -22.77 -11.63 11.02
C GLU A 508 -22.58 -13.14 11.15
N LYS A 509 -22.81 -13.88 10.04
CA LYS A 509 -22.70 -15.34 10.05
C LYS A 509 -21.28 -15.81 10.35
N VAL A 510 -20.27 -15.09 9.88
CA VAL A 510 -18.86 -15.40 10.19
C VAL A 510 -18.60 -15.17 11.69
N ALA A 511 -19.04 -14.05 12.24
CA ALA A 511 -18.87 -13.76 13.67
C ALA A 511 -19.61 -14.78 14.56
N GLU A 512 -20.84 -15.14 14.21
CA GLU A 512 -21.61 -16.20 14.88
C GLU A 512 -20.91 -17.56 14.74
N GLY A 513 -20.39 -17.89 13.54
CA GLY A 513 -19.62 -19.10 13.28
C GLY A 513 -18.31 -19.19 14.07
N CYS A 514 -17.69 -18.06 14.41
CA CYS A 514 -16.56 -17.97 15.35
C CYS A 514 -16.97 -18.22 16.80
N GLY A 515 -18.27 -18.29 17.11
CA GLY A 515 -18.80 -18.56 18.46
C GLY A 515 -19.23 -17.31 19.25
N VAL A 516 -19.25 -16.14 18.63
CA VAL A 516 -19.75 -14.89 19.25
C VAL A 516 -21.25 -15.01 19.50
N LYS A 517 -21.70 -14.70 20.72
CA LYS A 517 -23.10 -14.82 21.13
C LYS A 517 -23.90 -13.52 20.96
N PHE A 518 -23.22 -12.39 20.98
CA PHE A 518 -23.83 -11.08 20.78
C PHE A 518 -23.36 -10.50 19.44
N VAL A 519 -24.20 -10.58 18.43
CA VAL A 519 -23.96 -9.99 17.11
C VAL A 519 -25.17 -9.16 16.72
N LYS A 520 -24.99 -7.86 16.48
CA LYS A 520 -26.04 -6.92 16.10
C LYS A 520 -25.60 -6.05 14.93
N VAL A 521 -26.55 -5.72 14.06
CA VAL A 521 -26.36 -4.76 12.96
C VAL A 521 -27.20 -3.52 13.24
N VAL A 522 -26.59 -2.35 13.08
CA VAL A 522 -27.24 -1.05 13.28
C VAL A 522 -26.90 -0.08 12.14
N ASP A 523 -27.84 0.81 11.84
CA ASP A 523 -27.56 1.97 10.97
C ASP A 523 -26.96 3.09 11.85
N PRO A 524 -25.72 3.54 11.59
CA PRO A 524 -25.07 4.57 12.41
C PRO A 524 -25.79 5.92 12.38
N TYR A 525 -26.61 6.19 11.35
CA TYR A 525 -27.42 7.42 11.29
C TYR A 525 -28.65 7.39 12.19
N LYS A 526 -29.10 6.21 12.60
CA LYS A 526 -30.09 6.02 13.66
C LYS A 526 -29.40 6.08 15.03
N VAL A 527 -28.97 7.27 15.40
CA VAL A 527 -28.06 7.51 16.53
C VAL A 527 -28.54 6.90 17.84
N GLU A 528 -29.80 7.05 18.19
CA GLU A 528 -30.36 6.54 19.47
C GLU A 528 -30.37 5.01 19.49
N GLU A 529 -30.82 4.37 18.41
CA GLU A 529 -30.83 2.91 18.25
C GLU A 529 -29.41 2.35 18.36
N ALA A 530 -28.48 2.96 17.63
CA ALA A 530 -27.07 2.54 17.61
C ALA A 530 -26.40 2.70 18.99
N GLN A 531 -26.73 3.77 19.74
CA GLN A 531 -26.26 3.95 21.13
C GLN A 531 -26.83 2.89 22.08
N ALA A 532 -28.10 2.55 21.94
CA ALA A 532 -28.74 1.54 22.79
C ALA A 532 -28.08 0.15 22.57
N VAL A 533 -27.88 -0.24 21.31
CA VAL A 533 -27.25 -1.53 20.97
C VAL A 533 -25.79 -1.58 21.43
N LEU A 534 -25.02 -0.49 21.28
CA LEU A 534 -23.63 -0.47 21.73
C LEU A 534 -23.53 -0.52 23.28
N LYS A 535 -24.45 0.12 24.00
CA LYS A 535 -24.51 0.00 25.46
C LYS A 535 -24.80 -1.43 25.91
N GLU A 536 -25.73 -2.11 25.24
CA GLU A 536 -26.02 -3.53 25.49
C GLU A 536 -24.81 -4.40 25.22
N ALA A 537 -24.09 -4.15 24.12
CA ALA A 537 -22.85 -4.86 23.78
C ALA A 537 -21.75 -4.71 24.84
N LEU A 538 -21.57 -3.52 25.41
CA LEU A 538 -20.61 -3.27 26.48
C LEU A 538 -20.96 -3.94 27.82
N GLN A 539 -22.23 -4.27 28.04
CA GLN A 539 -22.69 -4.99 29.23
C GLN A 539 -22.60 -6.51 29.06
N HIS A 540 -22.36 -6.97 27.81
CA HIS A 540 -22.26 -8.40 27.53
C HIS A 540 -20.94 -8.99 28.08
N THR A 541 -21.04 -10.12 28.78
CA THR A 541 -19.86 -10.86 29.23
C THR A 541 -19.34 -11.73 28.12
N GLY A 542 -18.07 -11.54 27.73
CA GLY A 542 -17.44 -12.18 26.59
C GLY A 542 -17.38 -11.25 25.36
N PRO A 543 -16.91 -11.75 24.21
CA PRO A 543 -16.80 -10.95 23.01
C PRO A 543 -18.17 -10.63 22.41
N SER A 544 -18.35 -9.37 22.02
CA SER A 544 -19.54 -8.87 21.31
C SER A 544 -19.17 -8.21 20.00
N VAL A 545 -20.04 -8.27 18.99
CA VAL A 545 -19.85 -7.66 17.67
C VAL A 545 -21.02 -6.75 17.36
N VAL A 546 -20.74 -5.48 17.10
CA VAL A 546 -21.71 -4.49 16.61
C VAL A 546 -21.27 -4.02 15.22
N ILE A 547 -22.10 -4.26 14.22
CA ILE A 547 -21.84 -3.92 12.82
C ILE A 547 -22.59 -2.63 12.52
N PHE A 548 -21.85 -1.53 12.36
CA PHE A 548 -22.37 -0.23 11.94
C PHE A 548 -22.43 -0.20 10.42
N ARG A 549 -23.57 -0.53 9.84
CA ARG A 549 -23.73 -0.72 8.40
C ARG A 549 -24.41 0.45 7.72
N SER A 550 -23.67 1.10 6.84
CA SER A 550 -24.21 2.08 5.89
C SER A 550 -23.25 2.28 4.72
N PRO A 551 -23.73 2.37 3.47
CA PRO A 551 -22.87 2.44 2.29
C PRO A 551 -21.89 3.60 2.33
N CYS A 552 -20.71 3.44 1.72
CA CYS A 552 -19.77 4.54 1.51
C CYS A 552 -20.47 5.68 0.75
N THR A 553 -20.48 6.85 1.35
CA THR A 553 -21.18 8.03 0.81
C THR A 553 -20.75 8.37 -0.63
N LEU A 554 -19.46 8.21 -0.97
CA LEU A 554 -18.97 8.51 -2.32
C LEU A 554 -19.50 7.52 -3.36
N VAL A 555 -19.67 6.25 -2.97
CA VAL A 555 -20.28 5.22 -3.84
C VAL A 555 -21.77 5.50 -3.99
N ASP A 556 -22.49 5.73 -2.89
CA ASP A 556 -23.92 6.03 -2.87
C ASP A 556 -24.25 7.29 -3.69
N LEU A 557 -23.45 8.35 -3.56
CA LEU A 557 -23.60 9.58 -4.37
C LEU A 557 -23.40 9.32 -5.86
N ARG A 558 -22.45 8.48 -6.22
CA ARG A 558 -22.22 8.10 -7.62
C ARG A 558 -23.44 7.37 -8.18
N GLU A 559 -23.99 6.43 -7.44
CA GLU A 559 -25.20 5.70 -7.85
C GLU A 559 -26.43 6.61 -7.93
N LYS A 560 -26.65 7.49 -6.96
CA LYS A 560 -27.75 8.45 -6.97
C LYS A 560 -27.67 9.39 -8.18
N ARG A 561 -26.49 9.90 -8.49
CA ARG A 561 -26.27 10.73 -9.68
C ARG A 561 -26.55 9.98 -10.99
N HIS A 562 -26.11 8.71 -11.08
CA HIS A 562 -26.42 7.87 -12.26
C HIS A 562 -27.92 7.62 -12.41
N LYS A 563 -28.65 7.53 -11.32
CA LYS A 563 -30.12 7.40 -11.30
C LYS A 563 -30.86 8.73 -11.50
N GLY A 564 -30.14 9.85 -11.68
CA GLY A 564 -30.74 11.19 -11.83
C GLY A 564 -31.37 11.75 -10.57
N MET A 565 -31.06 11.19 -9.39
CA MET A 565 -31.64 11.63 -8.11
C MET A 565 -31.02 12.97 -7.71
N LYS A 566 -31.88 13.93 -7.36
CA LYS A 566 -31.46 15.24 -6.85
C LYS A 566 -31.19 15.14 -5.35
N ILE A 567 -30.00 15.58 -4.94
CA ILE A 567 -29.65 15.71 -3.52
C ILE A 567 -30.02 17.12 -3.10
N VAL A 568 -30.83 17.23 -2.05
CA VAL A 568 -31.24 18.52 -1.49
C VAL A 568 -30.51 18.74 -0.17
N PRO A 569 -29.52 19.65 -0.11
CA PRO A 569 -28.74 19.91 1.10
C PRO A 569 -29.58 20.34 2.30
N TYR A 570 -29.06 20.08 3.50
CA TYR A 570 -29.62 20.69 4.72
C TYR A 570 -29.32 22.19 4.74
N ARG A 571 -30.14 22.95 5.49
CA ARG A 571 -30.01 24.39 5.71
C ARG A 571 -30.10 24.72 7.18
N VAL A 572 -29.45 25.81 7.57
CA VAL A 572 -29.54 26.34 8.92
C VAL A 572 -30.78 27.26 8.97
N SER A 573 -31.73 26.98 9.88
CA SER A 573 -32.92 27.82 10.08
C SER A 573 -32.70 28.88 11.16
N ASP A 574 -33.66 29.80 11.28
CA ASP A 574 -33.66 30.88 12.29
C ASP A 574 -33.66 30.38 13.73
N LYS A 575 -33.95 29.09 13.96
CA LYS A 575 -33.83 28.44 15.28
C LYS A 575 -32.39 28.26 15.76
N CYS A 576 -31.40 28.53 14.89
CA CYS A 576 -30.00 28.37 15.24
C CYS A 576 -29.53 29.41 16.24
N THR A 577 -29.13 28.96 17.42
CA THR A 577 -28.53 29.80 18.47
C THR A 577 -27.01 29.94 18.34
N ASN A 578 -26.43 29.41 17.29
CA ASN A 578 -24.99 29.37 17.05
C ASN A 578 -24.21 28.70 18.19
N CYS A 579 -24.77 27.67 18.84
CA CYS A 579 -24.12 26.94 19.92
C CYS A 579 -22.94 26.06 19.49
N MET A 580 -22.72 25.89 18.17
CA MET A 580 -21.62 25.15 17.54
C MET A 580 -21.61 23.63 17.83
N ALA A 581 -22.66 23.05 18.43
CA ALA A 581 -22.67 21.64 18.77
C ALA A 581 -22.46 20.75 17.54
N CYS A 582 -23.14 21.01 16.42
CA CYS A 582 -22.99 20.26 15.18
C CYS A 582 -21.55 20.30 14.61
N VAL A 583 -20.85 21.42 14.73
CA VAL A 583 -19.45 21.56 14.30
C VAL A 583 -18.51 20.85 15.28
N LYS A 584 -18.62 21.15 16.57
CA LYS A 584 -17.72 20.64 17.63
C LYS A 584 -17.85 19.14 17.90
N LEU A 585 -19.01 18.54 17.63
CA LEU A 585 -19.23 17.10 17.84
C LEU A 585 -18.92 16.26 16.60
N LEU A 586 -19.12 16.84 15.41
CA LEU A 586 -19.02 16.05 14.16
C LEU A 586 -17.81 16.37 13.31
N GLY A 587 -17.34 17.64 13.25
CA GLY A 587 -16.26 18.05 12.36
C GLY A 587 -16.56 17.77 10.87
N CYS A 588 -17.84 17.86 10.47
CA CYS A 588 -18.23 17.61 9.08
C CYS A 588 -17.73 18.74 8.18
N PRO A 589 -17.01 18.44 7.06
CA PRO A 589 -16.49 19.49 6.17
C PRO A 589 -17.57 20.30 5.44
N ALA A 590 -18.82 19.83 5.41
CA ALA A 590 -19.95 20.60 4.90
C ALA A 590 -20.52 21.61 5.93
N LEU A 591 -20.06 21.59 7.18
CA LEU A 591 -20.42 22.57 8.20
C LEU A 591 -19.30 23.60 8.31
N ILE A 592 -19.53 24.78 7.79
CA ILE A 592 -18.56 25.87 7.76
C ILE A 592 -18.95 26.98 8.72
N LEU A 593 -17.99 27.82 9.04
CA LEU A 593 -18.20 29.05 9.81
C LEU A 593 -17.98 30.25 8.90
N GLU A 594 -19.01 31.02 8.67
CA GLU A 594 -18.96 32.24 7.93
C GLU A 594 -19.44 33.39 8.84
N ASP A 595 -18.63 34.41 9.00
CA ASP A 595 -18.87 35.53 9.93
C ASP A 595 -19.24 35.08 11.37
N GLY A 596 -18.61 33.99 11.84
CA GLY A 596 -18.87 33.42 13.17
C GLY A 596 -20.19 32.66 13.29
N LYS A 597 -20.93 32.47 12.20
CA LYS A 597 -22.19 31.71 12.18
C LYS A 597 -22.01 30.37 11.48
N VAL A 598 -22.75 29.36 11.96
CA VAL A 598 -22.77 28.05 11.31
C VAL A 598 -23.54 28.14 10.00
N GLN A 599 -22.92 27.68 8.93
CA GLN A 599 -23.51 27.56 7.60
C GLN A 599 -23.33 26.14 7.06
N VAL A 600 -24.10 25.76 6.06
CA VAL A 600 -23.95 24.50 5.34
C VAL A 600 -23.43 24.78 3.93
N ASP A 601 -22.26 24.26 3.60
CA ASP A 601 -21.78 24.26 2.22
C ASP A 601 -22.65 23.30 1.39
N GLU A 602 -23.51 23.88 0.56
CA GLU A 602 -24.46 23.13 -0.27
C GLU A 602 -23.76 22.25 -1.32
N THR A 603 -22.52 22.58 -1.69
CA THR A 603 -21.72 21.79 -2.67
C THR A 603 -21.16 20.52 -2.08
N LEU A 604 -20.87 20.52 -0.77
CA LEU A 604 -20.32 19.40 -0.03
C LEU A 604 -21.40 18.59 0.68
N CYS A 605 -22.54 19.18 1.02
CA CYS A 605 -23.60 18.53 1.78
C CYS A 605 -24.28 17.41 0.98
N VAL A 606 -24.30 16.22 1.53
CA VAL A 606 -24.88 15.00 0.93
C VAL A 606 -26.25 14.62 1.52
N ALA A 607 -26.83 15.49 2.33
CA ALA A 607 -28.14 15.31 2.95
C ALA A 607 -28.26 14.07 3.87
N CYS A 608 -27.20 13.68 4.57
CA CYS A 608 -27.22 12.49 5.46
C CYS A 608 -28.00 12.68 6.77
N GLY A 609 -28.30 13.91 7.18
CA GLY A 609 -29.10 14.22 8.37
C GLY A 609 -28.38 14.12 9.72
N LEU A 610 -27.13 13.64 9.80
CA LEU A 610 -26.42 13.47 11.08
C LEU A 610 -26.31 14.79 11.89
N CYS A 611 -26.10 15.92 11.23
CA CYS A 611 -26.02 17.20 11.90
C CYS A 611 -27.37 17.64 12.51
N ALA A 612 -28.47 17.25 11.89
CA ALA A 612 -29.82 17.50 12.45
C ALA A 612 -30.06 16.65 13.70
N SER A 613 -29.64 15.36 13.70
CA SER A 613 -29.83 14.46 14.86
C SER A 613 -29.02 14.88 16.09
N VAL A 614 -27.96 15.69 15.94
CA VAL A 614 -27.17 16.19 17.08
C VAL A 614 -27.50 17.64 17.46
N CYS A 615 -28.37 18.31 16.71
CA CYS A 615 -28.76 19.68 16.98
C CYS A 615 -29.78 19.79 18.10
N PRO A 616 -29.47 20.38 19.27
CA PRO A 616 -30.40 20.46 20.37
C PRO A 616 -31.60 21.39 20.13
N TYR A 617 -31.52 22.23 19.09
CA TYR A 617 -32.54 23.21 18.75
C TYR A 617 -33.33 22.86 17.46
N ASN A 618 -33.06 21.70 16.85
CA ASN A 618 -33.64 21.28 15.56
C ASN A 618 -33.52 22.38 14.49
N ALA A 619 -32.37 23.07 14.47
CA ALA A 619 -32.13 24.21 13.60
C ALA A 619 -31.53 23.83 12.23
N LEU A 620 -31.21 22.54 12.01
CA LEU A 620 -30.72 22.00 10.73
C LEU A 620 -31.89 21.26 10.06
N GLU A 621 -32.45 21.87 9.02
CA GLU A 621 -33.64 21.40 8.34
C GLU A 621 -33.31 20.89 6.95
N SER A 622 -34.01 19.84 6.47
CA SER A 622 -33.88 19.37 5.08
C SER A 622 -34.38 20.45 4.12
N GLY A 623 -33.61 20.79 3.10
CA GLY A 623 -33.98 21.80 2.10
C GLY A 623 -35.13 21.40 1.17
N GLY A 624 -35.54 20.13 1.17
CA GLY A 624 -36.77 19.64 0.55
C GLY A 624 -37.81 19.42 1.64
N GLY A 625 -38.92 20.15 1.59
CA GLY A 625 -40.04 19.92 2.49
C GLY A 625 -40.43 18.42 2.51
N GLN A 626 -40.91 17.94 3.66
CA GLN A 626 -41.33 16.56 3.88
C GLN A 626 -42.04 15.97 2.66
N GLN A 627 -41.47 14.95 2.05
CA GLN A 627 -42.18 13.93 1.26
C GLN A 627 -42.03 12.59 1.96
#